data_eb217fab36571d6f22e847fd9d44da12
#
_entry.id   eb217fab36571d6f22e847fd9d44da12
#
_cell.length_a   1.000
_cell.length_b   1.000
_cell.length_c   1.000
_cell.angle_alpha   90.00
_cell.angle_beta   90.00
_cell.angle_gamma   90.00
#
_symmetry.space_group_name_H-M   'P 1'
#
loop_
_entity.id
_entity.type
_entity.pdbx_description
1 polymer ?
#
loop_
_entity_poly.entity_id
_entity_poly.type
_entity_poly.pdbx_seq_one_letter_code
_entity_poly.pdbx_strand_id
1 'polypeptide(L)'
;MQTDYKLIRQVIEGLSMMNNKFMNLMLNENVSAAQIMLRVILKDDKIKVKNVRIQRFIQNIYGHSAQLDILAEDGFGRYFNVEVQRSDEGASVRRARFYSSVLDTQFLQANRDYNELPDSYIIFITENDVFKKGLPLYSVERVIKEESSDFSDGSYIVYVNSNCRDNTALGRLMQDLYCTEPAKLHYKEFAERMEFLKCSKEGEEKMTDIIELYAQNVAEQAAKETVHKKSVEVALSLLADGMSIDFAAKHSKLTVEEVRRLAEKRTT
;
A
#
# COMPACT_ATOMS: atom_id res chain seq x y z
N MET A 1 -13.27 -10.88 27.26
CA MET A 1 -14.30 -10.69 26.22
C MET A 1 -14.66 -9.23 25.93
N GLN A 2 -15.03 -8.38 26.92
CA GLN A 2 -15.39 -6.97 26.65
C GLN A 2 -14.20 -6.09 26.18
N THR A 3 -12.99 -6.34 26.67
CA THR A 3 -11.79 -5.58 26.29
C THR A 3 -11.37 -5.88 24.84
N ASP A 4 -11.52 -7.12 24.40
CA ASP A 4 -11.22 -7.54 23.02
C ASP A 4 -12.16 -6.87 22.01
N TYR A 5 -13.46 -6.84 22.29
CA TYR A 5 -14.44 -6.25 21.38
C TYR A 5 -14.23 -4.73 21.19
N LYS A 6 -13.88 -4.00 22.23
CA LYS A 6 -13.60 -2.56 22.15
C LYS A 6 -12.34 -2.29 21.31
N LEU A 7 -11.32 -3.10 21.47
CA LEU A 7 -10.10 -2.99 20.69
C LEU A 7 -10.35 -3.29 19.19
N ILE A 8 -11.09 -4.36 18.92
CA ILE A 8 -11.49 -4.74 17.56
C ILE A 8 -12.25 -3.59 16.88
N ARG A 9 -13.22 -2.98 17.57
CA ARG A 9 -13.98 -1.84 17.07
C ARG A 9 -13.08 -0.64 16.75
N GLN A 10 -12.16 -0.30 17.63
CA GLN A 10 -11.20 0.78 17.39
C GLN A 10 -10.33 0.53 16.15
N VAL A 11 -9.89 -0.72 15.95
CA VAL A 11 -9.13 -1.09 14.75
C VAL A 11 -9.98 -0.89 13.49
N ILE A 12 -11.19 -1.43 13.46
CA ILE A 12 -12.11 -1.32 12.32
C ILE A 12 -12.41 0.14 12.00
N GLU A 13 -12.74 0.95 13.02
CA GLU A 13 -13.01 2.37 12.85
C GLU A 13 -11.82 3.14 12.30
N GLY A 14 -10.60 2.79 12.71
CA GLY A 14 -9.35 3.41 12.26
C GLY A 14 -8.88 3.00 10.85
N LEU A 15 -9.47 1.96 10.23
CA LEU A 15 -9.05 1.52 8.89
C LEU A 15 -9.45 2.53 7.82
N SER A 16 -8.50 2.86 6.95
CA SER A 16 -8.70 3.64 5.72
C SER A 16 -8.21 2.86 4.51
N MET A 17 -8.57 3.29 3.31
CA MET A 17 -8.14 2.64 2.05
C MET A 17 -6.63 2.72 1.80
N MET A 18 -5.88 3.54 2.53
CA MET A 18 -4.42 3.51 2.52
C MET A 18 -3.82 2.26 3.20
N ASN A 19 -4.62 1.46 3.89
CA ASN A 19 -4.22 0.13 4.32
C ASN A 19 -4.44 -0.87 3.18
N ASN A 20 -3.37 -1.52 2.69
CA ASN A 20 -3.44 -2.44 1.55
C ASN A 20 -4.48 -3.56 1.70
N LYS A 21 -4.55 -4.17 2.89
CA LYS A 21 -5.54 -5.25 3.11
C LYS A 21 -6.97 -4.72 3.08
N PHE A 22 -7.19 -3.56 3.68
CA PHE A 22 -8.50 -2.92 3.65
C PHE A 22 -8.85 -2.43 2.25
N MET A 23 -7.91 -1.84 1.50
CA MET A 23 -8.12 -1.48 0.10
C MET A 23 -8.52 -2.70 -0.73
N ASN A 24 -7.84 -3.83 -0.53
CA ASN A 24 -8.18 -5.07 -1.22
C ASN A 24 -9.63 -5.50 -0.93
N LEU A 25 -10.10 -5.43 0.32
CA LEU A 25 -11.50 -5.72 0.66
C LEU A 25 -12.48 -4.71 0.07
N MET A 26 -12.10 -3.43 0.01
CA MET A 26 -12.90 -2.37 -0.60
C MET A 26 -13.14 -2.60 -2.09
N LEU A 27 -12.14 -3.14 -2.80
CA LEU A 27 -12.19 -3.35 -4.25
C LEU A 27 -12.47 -4.80 -4.64
N ASN A 28 -12.40 -5.76 -3.70
CA ASN A 28 -12.69 -7.16 -4.03
C ASN A 28 -14.11 -7.33 -4.56
N GLU A 29 -14.21 -7.81 -5.81
CA GLU A 29 -15.48 -8.00 -6.51
C GLU A 29 -16.34 -6.72 -6.63
N ASN A 30 -15.75 -5.56 -6.36
CA ASN A 30 -16.42 -4.26 -6.41
C ASN A 30 -16.03 -3.50 -7.70
N VAL A 31 -16.66 -3.91 -8.80
CA VAL A 31 -16.42 -3.36 -10.13
C VAL A 31 -16.69 -1.85 -10.19
N SER A 32 -17.74 -1.36 -9.50
CA SER A 32 -18.11 0.06 -9.51
C SER A 32 -17.08 0.94 -8.81
N ALA A 33 -16.55 0.50 -7.67
CA ALA A 33 -15.50 1.23 -6.96
C ALA A 33 -14.18 1.25 -7.74
N ALA A 34 -13.79 0.13 -8.35
CA ALA A 34 -12.61 0.08 -9.22
C ALA A 34 -12.79 0.98 -10.46
N GLN A 35 -13.97 0.97 -11.06
CA GLN A 35 -14.28 1.79 -12.22
C GLN A 35 -14.18 3.29 -11.93
N ILE A 36 -14.78 3.78 -10.84
CA ILE A 36 -14.69 5.19 -10.48
C ILE A 36 -13.25 5.60 -10.16
N MET A 37 -12.51 4.77 -9.46
CA MET A 37 -11.09 5.00 -9.19
C MET A 37 -10.28 5.19 -10.48
N LEU A 38 -10.39 4.25 -11.41
CA LEU A 38 -9.65 4.28 -12.67
C LEU A 38 -10.06 5.47 -13.54
N ARG A 39 -11.36 5.77 -13.64
CA ARG A 39 -11.85 6.95 -14.38
C ARG A 39 -11.29 8.25 -13.85
N VAL A 40 -11.25 8.41 -12.53
CA VAL A 40 -10.73 9.62 -11.89
C VAL A 40 -9.21 9.74 -12.10
N ILE A 41 -8.46 8.66 -11.91
CA ILE A 41 -6.99 8.65 -12.06
C ILE A 41 -6.60 8.92 -13.52
N LEU A 42 -7.20 8.20 -14.45
CA LEU A 42 -6.82 8.25 -15.87
C LEU A 42 -7.59 9.32 -16.66
N LYS A 43 -8.55 10.01 -16.04
CA LYS A 43 -9.43 11.00 -16.68
C LYS A 43 -10.11 10.44 -17.94
N ASP A 44 -10.51 9.18 -17.88
CA ASP A 44 -11.17 8.46 -18.98
C ASP A 44 -12.52 7.90 -18.54
N ASP A 45 -13.59 8.62 -18.84
CA ASP A 45 -14.97 8.21 -18.52
C ASP A 45 -15.47 7.01 -19.33
N LYS A 46 -14.73 6.61 -20.38
CA LYS A 46 -15.07 5.45 -21.21
C LYS A 46 -14.69 4.12 -20.56
N ILE A 47 -13.87 4.13 -19.52
CA ILE A 47 -13.50 2.92 -18.79
C ILE A 47 -14.75 2.25 -18.24
N LYS A 48 -14.95 0.98 -18.63
CA LYS A 48 -16.02 0.11 -18.16
C LYS A 48 -15.38 -1.17 -17.62
N VAL A 49 -15.10 -1.19 -16.32
CA VAL A 49 -14.49 -2.34 -15.68
C VAL A 49 -15.45 -3.55 -15.77
N LYS A 50 -14.94 -4.68 -16.19
CA LYS A 50 -15.66 -5.97 -16.26
C LYS A 50 -15.33 -6.86 -15.06
N ASN A 51 -14.09 -6.84 -14.63
CA ASN A 51 -13.59 -7.76 -13.63
C ASN A 51 -12.54 -7.09 -12.75
N VAL A 52 -12.53 -7.44 -11.46
CA VAL A 52 -11.51 -7.03 -10.48
C VAL A 52 -11.06 -8.25 -9.70
N ARG A 53 -9.76 -8.45 -9.63
CA ARG A 53 -9.13 -9.52 -8.85
C ARG A 53 -8.10 -8.92 -7.91
N ILE A 54 -8.11 -9.36 -6.67
CA ILE A 54 -7.14 -8.92 -5.66
C ILE A 54 -6.05 -9.97 -5.47
N GLN A 55 -4.89 -9.52 -5.01
CA GLN A 55 -3.75 -10.36 -4.58
C GLN A 55 -3.40 -11.47 -5.58
N ARG A 56 -3.40 -11.11 -6.88
CA ARG A 56 -3.02 -12.08 -7.91
C ARG A 56 -1.52 -12.36 -7.86
N PHE A 57 -1.20 -13.57 -7.42
CA PHE A 57 0.18 -14.06 -7.47
C PHE A 57 0.51 -14.56 -8.88
N ILE A 58 1.57 -14.01 -9.47
CA ILE A 58 2.12 -14.45 -10.73
C ILE A 58 3.47 -15.09 -10.44
N GLN A 59 3.50 -16.42 -10.52
CA GLN A 59 4.71 -17.18 -10.28
C GLN A 59 5.66 -17.08 -11.47
N ASN A 60 6.91 -16.70 -11.20
CA ASN A 60 7.98 -16.77 -12.17
C ASN A 60 8.95 -17.87 -11.76
N ILE A 61 9.02 -18.95 -12.55
CA ILE A 61 9.86 -20.11 -12.26
C ILE A 61 11.36 -19.80 -12.37
N TYR A 62 11.72 -18.73 -13.08
CA TYR A 62 13.12 -18.37 -13.36
C TYR A 62 13.59 -17.09 -12.66
N GLY A 63 12.75 -16.44 -11.87
CA GLY A 63 13.10 -15.18 -11.24
C GLY A 63 12.11 -14.71 -10.18
N HIS A 64 12.08 -13.40 -9.93
CA HIS A 64 11.16 -12.82 -8.98
C HIS A 64 9.71 -13.02 -9.42
N SER A 65 8.90 -13.61 -8.55
CA SER A 65 7.45 -13.62 -8.69
C SER A 65 6.86 -12.24 -8.36
N ALA A 66 5.69 -11.92 -8.90
CA ALA A 66 4.97 -10.71 -8.57
C ALA A 66 3.66 -11.04 -7.88
N GLN A 67 3.32 -10.28 -6.86
CA GLN A 67 1.99 -10.25 -6.29
C GLN A 67 1.39 -8.88 -6.64
N LEU A 68 0.34 -8.90 -7.46
CA LEU A 68 -0.38 -7.70 -7.85
C LEU A 68 -1.49 -7.44 -6.83
N ASP A 69 -1.54 -6.23 -6.26
CA ASP A 69 -2.52 -5.94 -5.22
C ASP A 69 -3.94 -5.96 -5.81
N ILE A 70 -4.19 -5.21 -6.87
CA ILE A 70 -5.48 -5.10 -7.52
C ILE A 70 -5.28 -5.14 -9.03
N LEU A 71 -5.87 -6.13 -9.69
CA LEU A 71 -5.86 -6.25 -11.14
C LEU A 71 -7.29 -6.11 -11.67
N ALA A 72 -7.54 -5.06 -12.46
CA ALA A 72 -8.81 -4.83 -13.15
C ALA A 72 -8.66 -5.04 -14.65
N GLU A 73 -9.75 -5.48 -15.29
CA GLU A 73 -9.91 -5.60 -16.74
C GLU A 73 -11.13 -4.81 -17.19
N ASP A 74 -11.01 -4.06 -18.28
CA ASP A 74 -12.13 -3.31 -18.82
C ASP A 74 -12.78 -3.94 -20.09
N GLY A 75 -13.81 -3.24 -20.59
CA GLY A 75 -14.58 -3.65 -21.77
C GLY A 75 -13.79 -3.68 -23.07
N PHE A 76 -12.65 -3.01 -23.12
CA PHE A 76 -11.75 -2.95 -24.27
C PHE A 76 -10.61 -3.96 -24.18
N GLY A 77 -10.57 -4.76 -23.10
CA GLY A 77 -9.49 -5.72 -22.84
C GLY A 77 -8.20 -5.09 -22.28
N ARG A 78 -8.27 -3.84 -21.81
CA ARG A 78 -7.14 -3.19 -21.13
C ARG A 78 -7.00 -3.70 -19.70
N TYR A 79 -5.78 -3.81 -19.20
CA TYR A 79 -5.48 -4.26 -17.85
C TYR A 79 -4.91 -3.14 -17.00
N PHE A 80 -5.37 -3.05 -15.77
CA PHE A 80 -4.97 -2.03 -14.80
C PHE A 80 -4.52 -2.71 -13.52
N ASN A 81 -3.21 -2.59 -13.20
CA ASN A 81 -2.70 -2.98 -11.90
C ASN A 81 -2.61 -1.75 -11.00
N VAL A 82 -3.32 -1.77 -9.88
CA VAL A 82 -3.27 -0.67 -8.89
C VAL A 82 -2.58 -1.17 -7.63
N GLU A 83 -1.55 -0.45 -7.23
CA GLU A 83 -0.72 -0.71 -6.06
C GLU A 83 -0.81 0.48 -5.10
N VAL A 84 -1.10 0.25 -3.82
CA VAL A 84 -1.07 1.30 -2.78
C VAL A 84 0.19 1.12 -1.94
N GLN A 85 1.06 2.13 -1.94
CA GLN A 85 2.37 2.06 -1.30
C GLN A 85 2.54 3.16 -0.25
N ARG A 86 2.69 2.75 1.01
CA ARG A 86 2.93 3.66 2.16
C ARG A 86 4.40 3.98 2.38
N SER A 87 5.32 3.22 1.76
CA SER A 87 6.76 3.46 1.83
C SER A 87 7.34 3.74 0.45
N ASP A 88 8.40 4.53 0.39
CA ASP A 88 9.08 4.90 -0.87
C ASP A 88 9.73 3.70 -1.57
N GLU A 89 10.13 2.67 -0.82
CA GLU A 89 10.80 1.48 -1.35
C GLU A 89 9.89 0.62 -2.23
N GLY A 90 8.57 0.68 -1.99
CA GLY A 90 7.59 -0.13 -2.72
C GLY A 90 7.29 0.36 -4.15
N ALA A 91 7.53 1.64 -4.48
CA ALA A 91 7.11 2.26 -5.73
C ALA A 91 8.28 2.65 -6.64
N SER A 92 9.38 1.88 -6.64
CA SER A 92 10.53 2.20 -7.49
C SER A 92 10.20 2.09 -8.98
N VAL A 93 10.83 2.95 -9.80
CA VAL A 93 10.64 2.96 -11.26
C VAL A 93 11.03 1.61 -11.93
N ARG A 94 11.97 0.89 -11.32
CA ARG A 94 12.36 -0.44 -11.79
C ARG A 94 11.29 -1.50 -11.48
N ARG A 95 10.62 -1.39 -10.32
CA ARG A 95 9.50 -2.26 -9.97
C ARG A 95 8.30 -2.04 -10.90
N ALA A 96 7.99 -0.78 -11.23
CA ALA A 96 6.95 -0.46 -12.20
C ALA A 96 7.22 -1.13 -13.56
N ARG A 97 8.44 -0.98 -14.08
CA ARG A 97 8.85 -1.65 -15.33
C ARG A 97 8.76 -3.17 -15.23
N PHE A 98 9.18 -3.75 -14.10
CA PHE A 98 9.10 -5.20 -13.88
C PHE A 98 7.65 -5.68 -13.89
N TYR A 99 6.74 -4.95 -13.26
CA TYR A 99 5.31 -5.28 -13.25
C TYR A 99 4.69 -5.20 -14.64
N SER A 100 5.04 -4.21 -15.47
CA SER A 100 4.62 -4.19 -16.88
C SER A 100 5.06 -5.48 -17.60
N SER A 101 6.34 -5.87 -17.49
CA SER A 101 6.84 -7.10 -18.12
C SER A 101 6.16 -8.36 -17.60
N VAL A 102 5.78 -8.39 -16.32
CA VAL A 102 5.06 -9.53 -15.74
C VAL A 102 3.65 -9.62 -16.31
N LEU A 103 2.94 -8.49 -16.48
CA LEU A 103 1.63 -8.48 -17.15
C LEU A 103 1.75 -8.95 -18.59
N ASP A 104 2.73 -8.47 -19.35
CA ASP A 104 2.95 -8.87 -20.74
C ASP A 104 3.14 -10.39 -20.86
N THR A 105 4.01 -10.97 -20.03
CA THR A 105 4.22 -12.44 -20.02
C THR A 105 3.01 -13.24 -19.56
N GLN A 106 2.12 -12.64 -18.76
CA GLN A 106 0.90 -13.29 -18.29
C GLN A 106 -0.20 -13.31 -19.35
N PHE A 107 -0.30 -12.27 -20.16
CA PHE A 107 -1.41 -12.11 -21.10
C PHE A 107 -1.07 -12.55 -22.52
N LEU A 108 0.20 -12.54 -22.93
CA LEU A 108 0.60 -13.10 -24.21
C LEU A 108 0.75 -14.62 -24.11
N GLN A 109 -0.18 -15.34 -24.67
CA GLN A 109 -0.11 -16.81 -24.72
C GLN A 109 0.95 -17.28 -25.75
N ALA A 110 1.47 -18.49 -25.53
CA ALA A 110 2.41 -19.09 -26.46
C ALA A 110 1.80 -19.17 -27.91
N ASN A 111 2.61 -18.84 -28.91
CA ASN A 111 2.23 -18.82 -30.33
C ASN A 111 1.21 -17.73 -30.73
N ARG A 112 1.01 -16.70 -29.89
CA ARG A 112 0.24 -15.52 -30.26
C ARG A 112 1.13 -14.43 -30.83
N ASP A 113 0.56 -13.57 -31.67
CA ASP A 113 1.24 -12.40 -32.22
C ASP A 113 1.50 -11.37 -31.12
N TYR A 114 2.66 -10.70 -31.15
CA TYR A 114 3.00 -9.64 -30.20
C TYR A 114 2.03 -8.46 -30.27
N ASN A 115 1.41 -8.20 -31.43
CA ASN A 115 0.39 -7.17 -31.60
C ASN A 115 -0.92 -7.49 -30.90
N GLU A 116 -1.09 -8.70 -30.35
CA GLU A 116 -2.24 -9.09 -29.52
C GLU A 116 -2.01 -8.76 -28.03
N LEU A 117 -0.85 -8.20 -27.65
CA LEU A 117 -0.64 -7.71 -26.28
C LEU A 117 -1.67 -6.63 -25.96
N PRO A 118 -2.39 -6.76 -24.84
CA PRO A 118 -3.33 -5.74 -24.41
C PRO A 118 -2.62 -4.51 -23.87
N ASP A 119 -3.26 -3.36 -23.96
CA ASP A 119 -2.82 -2.18 -23.23
C ASP A 119 -2.79 -2.46 -21.72
N SER A 120 -1.72 -2.07 -21.07
CA SER A 120 -1.51 -2.31 -19.65
C SER A 120 -1.12 -1.03 -18.90
N TYR A 121 -1.71 -0.85 -17.72
CA TYR A 121 -1.47 0.30 -16.85
C TYR A 121 -0.95 -0.19 -15.50
N ILE A 122 0.23 0.27 -15.11
CA ILE A 122 0.76 0.09 -13.76
C ILE A 122 0.56 1.39 -12.99
N ILE A 123 -0.31 1.37 -12.02
CA ILE A 123 -0.73 2.55 -11.25
C ILE A 123 -0.23 2.40 -9.81
N PHE A 124 0.70 3.24 -9.41
CA PHE A 124 1.14 3.37 -8.02
C PHE A 124 0.46 4.56 -7.36
N ILE A 125 -0.30 4.30 -6.30
CA ILE A 125 -0.80 5.34 -5.39
C ILE A 125 0.15 5.39 -4.20
N THR A 126 0.91 6.48 -4.07
CA THR A 126 1.99 6.58 -3.09
C THR A 126 1.69 7.61 -2.02
N GLU A 127 2.06 7.30 -0.76
CA GLU A 127 1.92 8.24 0.35
C GLU A 127 2.86 9.45 0.19
N ASN A 128 4.07 9.22 -0.36
CA ASN A 128 5.02 10.27 -0.64
C ASN A 128 5.14 10.53 -2.15
N ASP A 129 5.48 11.76 -2.53
CA ASP A 129 5.78 12.11 -3.91
C ASP A 129 7.12 11.48 -4.34
N VAL A 130 7.07 10.41 -5.12
CA VAL A 130 8.24 9.65 -5.59
C VAL A 130 9.22 10.54 -6.36
N PHE A 131 8.73 11.51 -7.13
CA PHE A 131 9.56 12.39 -7.96
C PHE A 131 9.87 13.74 -7.30
N LYS A 132 9.27 14.05 -6.16
CA LYS A 132 9.52 15.27 -5.37
C LYS A 132 9.31 16.57 -6.17
N LYS A 133 8.33 16.59 -7.09
CA LYS A 133 7.97 17.75 -7.92
C LYS A 133 6.64 18.39 -7.50
N GLY A 134 5.95 17.80 -6.53
CA GLY A 134 4.68 18.33 -6.02
C GLY A 134 3.48 18.13 -6.94
N LEU A 135 3.60 17.35 -8.01
CA LEU A 135 2.48 17.11 -8.90
C LEU A 135 1.55 16.03 -8.32
N PRO A 136 0.23 16.16 -8.58
CA PRO A 136 -0.74 15.17 -8.10
C PRO A 136 -0.66 13.84 -8.84
N LEU A 137 -0.15 13.85 -10.09
CA LEU A 137 -0.04 12.67 -10.93
C LEU A 137 1.14 12.82 -11.91
N TYR A 138 1.81 11.71 -12.17
CA TYR A 138 2.86 11.58 -13.18
C TYR A 138 2.51 10.43 -14.12
N SER A 139 2.34 10.72 -15.40
CA SER A 139 2.24 9.73 -16.46
C SER A 139 3.60 9.48 -17.07
N VAL A 140 3.95 8.20 -17.23
CA VAL A 140 5.21 7.78 -17.82
C VAL A 140 4.92 6.93 -19.03
N GLU A 141 5.41 7.38 -20.18
CA GLU A 141 5.24 6.77 -21.49
C GLU A 141 6.58 6.73 -22.21
N ARG A 142 6.70 5.91 -23.22
CA ARG A 142 7.89 5.84 -24.08
C ARG A 142 7.75 6.80 -25.26
N VAL A 143 8.84 7.46 -25.61
CA VAL A 143 8.87 8.40 -26.73
C VAL A 143 10.00 8.04 -27.69
N ILE A 144 9.79 8.29 -28.97
CA ILE A 144 10.82 8.27 -30.02
C ILE A 144 11.54 9.61 -29.93
N LYS A 145 12.78 9.60 -29.46
CA LYS A 145 13.53 10.84 -29.14
C LYS A 145 13.76 11.74 -30.36
N GLU A 146 13.98 11.14 -31.50
CA GLU A 146 14.32 11.83 -32.75
C GLU A 146 13.15 12.65 -33.29
N GLU A 147 11.92 12.24 -33.00
CA GLU A 147 10.70 12.86 -33.48
C GLU A 147 9.85 13.49 -32.38
N SER A 148 10.21 13.24 -31.11
CA SER A 148 9.40 13.62 -29.94
C SER A 148 7.95 13.12 -30.03
N SER A 149 7.72 12.01 -30.70
CA SER A 149 6.44 11.34 -30.86
C SER A 149 6.29 10.17 -29.88
N ASP A 150 5.08 9.81 -29.57
CA ASP A 150 4.78 8.69 -28.70
C ASP A 150 5.17 7.37 -29.37
N PHE A 151 5.80 6.47 -28.61
CA PHE A 151 6.12 5.13 -29.08
C PHE A 151 4.88 4.24 -29.23
N SER A 152 3.82 4.56 -28.49
CA SER A 152 2.48 3.94 -28.58
C SER A 152 2.49 2.41 -28.49
N ASP A 153 3.26 1.87 -27.53
CA ASP A 153 3.41 0.42 -27.32
C ASP A 153 2.36 -0.19 -26.39
N GLY A 154 1.38 0.61 -25.92
CA GLY A 154 0.30 0.15 -25.04
C GLY A 154 0.72 -0.10 -23.59
N SER A 155 1.93 0.28 -23.17
CA SER A 155 2.43 0.08 -21.81
C SER A 155 2.58 1.41 -21.08
N TYR A 156 1.75 1.63 -20.06
CA TYR A 156 1.64 2.89 -19.34
C TYR A 156 1.96 2.72 -17.85
N ILE A 157 2.69 3.68 -17.27
CA ILE A 157 2.95 3.71 -15.83
C ILE A 157 2.44 5.05 -15.28
N VAL A 158 1.69 4.98 -14.20
CA VAL A 158 1.10 6.15 -13.54
C VAL A 158 1.48 6.17 -12.07
N TYR A 159 1.99 7.30 -11.61
CA TYR A 159 2.22 7.56 -10.19
C TYR A 159 1.24 8.62 -9.71
N VAL A 160 0.51 8.30 -8.65
CA VAL A 160 -0.45 9.21 -8.00
C VAL A 160 0.10 9.59 -6.64
N ASN A 161 0.30 10.90 -6.43
CA ASN A 161 0.74 11.46 -5.17
C ASN A 161 -0.47 11.67 -4.25
N SER A 162 -0.67 10.80 -3.28
CA SER A 162 -1.84 10.87 -2.39
C SER A 162 -1.78 12.04 -1.38
N ASN A 163 -0.69 12.78 -1.31
CA ASN A 163 -0.63 14.01 -0.53
C ASN A 163 -1.36 15.20 -1.19
N CYS A 164 -1.61 15.14 -2.50
CA CYS A 164 -2.38 16.16 -3.21
C CYS A 164 -3.88 15.92 -3.00
N ARG A 165 -4.45 16.57 -1.97
CA ARG A 165 -5.84 16.40 -1.51
C ARG A 165 -6.65 17.68 -1.68
N ASP A 166 -6.64 18.23 -2.89
CA ASP A 166 -7.40 19.41 -3.25
C ASP A 166 -8.87 19.10 -3.61
N ASN A 167 -9.61 20.11 -4.09
CA ASN A 167 -11.01 19.95 -4.47
C ASN A 167 -11.22 19.42 -5.89
N THR A 168 -10.17 18.98 -6.59
CA THR A 168 -10.30 18.29 -7.87
C THR A 168 -10.88 16.89 -7.68
N ALA A 169 -11.34 16.26 -8.77
CA ALA A 169 -11.82 14.89 -8.69
C ALA A 169 -10.74 13.95 -8.13
N LEU A 170 -9.48 14.08 -8.59
CA LEU A 170 -8.35 13.30 -8.09
C LEU A 170 -8.05 13.62 -6.62
N GLY A 171 -8.03 14.91 -6.25
CA GLY A 171 -7.79 15.32 -4.87
C GLY A 171 -8.85 14.79 -3.90
N ARG A 172 -10.13 14.79 -4.30
CA ARG A 172 -11.22 14.18 -3.53
C ARG A 172 -11.07 12.68 -3.41
N LEU A 173 -10.64 11.99 -4.47
CA LEU A 173 -10.31 10.57 -4.39
C LEU A 173 -9.20 10.32 -3.37
N MET A 174 -8.14 11.15 -3.39
CA MET A 174 -7.07 11.04 -2.40
C MET A 174 -7.56 11.34 -0.97
N GLN A 175 -8.47 12.29 -0.77
CA GLN A 175 -9.11 12.51 0.53
C GLN A 175 -9.86 11.24 1.00
N ASP A 176 -10.61 10.61 0.11
CA ASP A 176 -11.37 9.39 0.41
C ASP A 176 -10.44 8.24 0.82
N LEU A 177 -9.25 8.12 0.22
CA LEU A 177 -8.30 7.07 0.58
C LEU A 177 -7.82 7.14 2.04
N TYR A 178 -7.77 8.34 2.62
CA TYR A 178 -7.39 8.55 4.03
C TYR A 178 -8.60 8.62 4.97
N CYS A 179 -9.80 8.77 4.43
CA CYS A 179 -11.01 8.88 5.24
C CYS A 179 -11.34 7.52 5.88
N THR A 180 -11.72 7.57 7.15
CA THR A 180 -12.10 6.38 7.92
C THR A 180 -13.61 6.29 8.15
N GLU A 181 -14.36 7.35 7.80
CA GLU A 181 -15.80 7.47 8.06
C GLU A 181 -16.59 7.38 6.73
N PRO A 182 -17.46 6.36 6.55
CA PRO A 182 -18.21 6.19 5.31
C PRO A 182 -19.02 7.42 4.90
N ALA A 183 -19.66 8.08 5.86
CA ALA A 183 -20.52 9.24 5.61
C ALA A 183 -19.78 10.50 5.11
N LYS A 184 -18.44 10.53 5.22
CA LYS A 184 -17.60 11.64 4.79
C LYS A 184 -16.93 11.42 3.44
N LEU A 185 -17.12 10.26 2.81
CA LEU A 185 -16.56 9.94 1.50
C LEU A 185 -17.28 10.70 0.39
N HIS A 186 -16.51 11.16 -0.59
CA HIS A 186 -17.01 11.90 -1.73
C HIS A 186 -17.65 11.00 -2.79
N TYR A 187 -17.10 9.79 -2.95
CA TYR A 187 -17.56 8.82 -3.94
C TYR A 187 -18.46 7.78 -3.29
N LYS A 188 -19.70 7.72 -3.77
CA LYS A 188 -20.76 6.86 -3.24
C LYS A 188 -20.37 5.38 -3.23
N GLU A 189 -19.69 4.93 -4.28
CA GLU A 189 -19.26 3.54 -4.43
C GLU A 189 -18.32 3.09 -3.31
N PHE A 190 -17.46 4.01 -2.84
CA PHE A 190 -16.61 3.76 -1.67
C PHE A 190 -17.39 3.88 -0.37
N ALA A 191 -18.28 4.85 -0.25
CA ALA A 191 -19.08 5.06 0.95
C ALA A 191 -19.93 3.81 1.28
N GLU A 192 -20.68 3.31 0.31
CA GLU A 192 -21.53 2.13 0.44
C GLU A 192 -20.71 0.87 0.82
N ARG A 193 -19.56 0.68 0.17
CA ARG A 193 -18.70 -0.46 0.46
C ARG A 193 -18.05 -0.38 1.83
N MET A 194 -17.56 0.80 2.22
CA MET A 194 -16.96 1.02 3.52
C MET A 194 -18.00 0.85 4.65
N GLU A 195 -19.20 1.37 4.45
CA GLU A 195 -20.31 1.19 5.40
C GLU A 195 -20.65 -0.30 5.57
N PHE A 196 -20.77 -1.03 4.46
CA PHE A 196 -20.98 -2.48 4.50
C PHE A 196 -19.88 -3.18 5.32
N LEU A 197 -18.61 -2.92 5.02
CA LEU A 197 -17.49 -3.58 5.68
C LEU A 197 -17.41 -3.24 7.18
N LYS A 198 -17.62 -1.97 7.55
CA LYS A 198 -17.44 -1.51 8.93
C LYS A 198 -18.67 -1.67 9.82
N CYS A 199 -19.87 -1.71 9.24
CA CYS A 199 -21.13 -1.62 10.00
C CYS A 199 -21.99 -2.87 9.89
N SER A 200 -21.69 -3.83 9.00
CA SER A 200 -22.42 -5.08 8.89
C SER A 200 -21.67 -6.25 9.52
N LYS A 201 -22.41 -7.23 10.01
CA LYS A 201 -21.85 -8.45 10.58
C LYS A 201 -21.01 -9.25 9.58
N GLU A 202 -21.50 -9.36 8.34
CA GLU A 202 -20.79 -10.02 7.25
C GLU A 202 -19.50 -9.26 6.86
N GLY A 203 -19.54 -7.93 6.88
CA GLY A 203 -18.36 -7.10 6.65
C GLY A 203 -17.30 -7.26 7.73
N GLU A 204 -17.71 -7.32 9.01
CA GLU A 204 -16.81 -7.59 10.13
C GLU A 204 -16.14 -8.96 10.01
N GLU A 205 -16.89 -9.99 9.61
CA GLU A 205 -16.35 -11.33 9.36
C GLU A 205 -15.27 -11.32 8.25
N LYS A 206 -15.49 -10.55 7.16
CA LYS A 206 -14.50 -10.39 6.09
C LYS A 206 -13.23 -9.66 6.52
N MET A 207 -13.27 -8.89 7.61
CA MET A 207 -12.12 -8.17 8.17
C MET A 207 -11.36 -8.95 9.25
N THR A 208 -11.80 -10.17 9.60
CA THR A 208 -11.19 -10.98 10.68
C THR A 208 -9.68 -11.10 10.53
N ASP A 209 -9.18 -11.43 9.33
CA ASP A 209 -7.75 -11.57 9.07
C ASP A 209 -6.96 -10.28 9.32
N ILE A 210 -7.56 -9.11 9.03
CA ILE A 210 -6.93 -7.80 9.28
C ILE A 210 -6.85 -7.55 10.79
N ILE A 211 -7.91 -7.87 11.49
CA ILE A 211 -8.03 -7.70 12.95
C ILE A 211 -7.03 -8.60 13.66
N GLU A 212 -6.94 -9.86 13.28
CA GLU A 212 -6.00 -10.83 13.85
C GLU A 212 -4.55 -10.41 13.62
N LEU A 213 -4.22 -10.00 12.40
CA LEU A 213 -2.88 -9.50 12.10
C LEU A 213 -2.53 -8.25 12.91
N TYR A 214 -3.49 -7.32 13.08
CA TYR A 214 -3.27 -6.13 13.90
C TYR A 214 -3.04 -6.52 15.36
N ALA A 215 -3.85 -7.42 15.92
CA ALA A 215 -3.69 -7.91 17.28
C ALA A 215 -2.32 -8.58 17.49
N GLN A 216 -1.87 -9.39 16.53
CA GLN A 216 -0.53 -10.00 16.56
C GLN A 216 0.57 -8.95 16.53
N ASN A 217 0.48 -7.93 15.67
CA ASN A 217 1.47 -6.85 15.59
C ASN A 217 1.53 -6.03 16.89
N VAL A 218 0.37 -5.71 17.47
CA VAL A 218 0.30 -5.00 18.77
C VAL A 218 0.93 -5.83 19.87
N ALA A 219 0.63 -7.11 19.94
CA ALA A 219 1.22 -8.02 20.94
C ALA A 219 2.75 -8.15 20.76
N GLU A 220 3.23 -8.25 19.53
CA GLU A 220 4.66 -8.31 19.23
C GLU A 220 5.39 -7.00 19.60
N GLN A 221 4.79 -5.84 19.29
CA GLN A 221 5.35 -4.55 19.68
C GLN A 221 5.39 -4.40 21.21
N ALA A 222 4.32 -4.75 21.92
CA ALA A 222 4.30 -4.72 23.37
C ALA A 222 5.36 -5.64 24.00
N ALA A 223 5.56 -6.83 23.40
CA ALA A 223 6.62 -7.73 23.83
C ALA A 223 8.02 -7.14 23.59
N LYS A 224 8.27 -6.54 22.42
CA LYS A 224 9.54 -5.86 22.09
C LYS A 224 9.81 -4.70 23.04
N GLU A 225 8.82 -3.86 23.32
CA GLU A 225 8.93 -2.75 24.26
C GLU A 225 9.25 -3.24 25.69
N THR A 226 8.61 -4.33 26.12
CA THR A 226 8.86 -4.91 27.43
C THR A 226 10.27 -5.44 27.54
N VAL A 227 10.76 -6.14 26.52
CA VAL A 227 12.16 -6.61 26.44
C VAL A 227 13.12 -5.43 26.42
N HIS A 228 12.83 -4.40 25.62
CA HIS A 228 13.69 -3.20 25.56
C HIS A 228 13.75 -2.46 26.89
N LYS A 229 12.62 -2.27 27.59
CA LYS A 229 12.59 -1.68 28.95
C LYS A 229 13.46 -2.45 29.93
N LYS A 230 13.34 -3.78 29.95
CA LYS A 230 14.22 -4.63 30.80
C LYS A 230 15.69 -4.48 30.42
N SER A 231 16.02 -4.42 29.13
CA SER A 231 17.39 -4.19 28.65
C SER A 231 17.93 -2.84 29.12
N VAL A 232 17.12 -1.79 29.07
CA VAL A 232 17.48 -0.46 29.58
C VAL A 232 17.73 -0.48 31.11
N GLU A 233 16.83 -1.15 31.86
CA GLU A 233 16.99 -1.30 33.31
C GLU A 233 18.32 -2.02 33.66
N VAL A 234 18.66 -3.11 32.97
CA VAL A 234 19.91 -3.83 33.15
C VAL A 234 21.11 -2.94 32.81
N ALA A 235 21.08 -2.22 31.70
CA ALA A 235 22.16 -1.30 31.31
C ALA A 235 22.38 -0.20 32.36
N LEU A 236 21.30 0.42 32.87
CA LEU A 236 21.35 1.45 33.88
C LEU A 236 21.90 0.93 35.20
N SER A 237 21.54 -0.30 35.61
CA SER A 237 22.09 -0.95 36.80
C SER A 237 23.59 -1.18 36.68
N LEU A 238 24.06 -1.76 35.56
CA LEU A 238 25.49 -1.99 35.33
C LEU A 238 26.30 -0.70 35.27
N LEU A 239 25.75 0.35 34.66
CA LEU A 239 26.39 1.67 34.68
C LEU A 239 26.44 2.28 36.11
N ALA A 240 25.43 1.99 36.94
CA ALA A 240 25.41 2.42 38.35
C ALA A 240 26.49 1.73 39.16
N ASP A 241 26.76 0.45 38.87
CA ASP A 241 27.79 -0.36 39.48
C ASP A 241 29.19 -0.04 38.94
N GLY A 242 29.37 1.00 38.10
CA GLY A 242 30.64 1.45 37.57
C GLY A 242 31.20 0.63 36.42
N MET A 243 30.36 -0.22 35.78
CA MET A 243 30.80 -1.01 34.63
C MET A 243 30.96 -0.13 33.38
N SER A 244 31.84 -0.55 32.47
CA SER A 244 32.08 0.17 31.20
C SER A 244 30.85 0.11 30.27
N ILE A 245 30.76 1.13 29.38
CA ILE A 245 29.69 1.18 28.37
C ILE A 245 29.64 -0.08 27.51
N ASP A 246 30.83 -0.59 27.10
CA ASP A 246 30.92 -1.82 26.29
C ASP A 246 30.44 -3.06 27.05
N PHE A 247 30.79 -3.16 28.35
CA PHE A 247 30.30 -4.24 29.19
C PHE A 247 28.80 -4.17 29.40
N ALA A 248 28.26 -3.00 29.70
CA ALA A 248 26.83 -2.78 29.88
C ALA A 248 26.04 -3.08 28.57
N ALA A 249 26.53 -2.65 27.41
CA ALA A 249 25.94 -2.94 26.11
C ALA A 249 25.84 -4.45 25.83
N LYS A 250 26.96 -5.15 26.02
CA LYS A 250 27.03 -6.61 25.82
C LYS A 250 26.04 -7.38 26.69
N HIS A 251 25.87 -7.00 27.94
CA HIS A 251 25.06 -7.73 28.92
C HIS A 251 23.58 -7.30 28.90
N SER A 252 23.28 -6.07 28.50
CA SER A 252 21.89 -5.60 28.32
C SER A 252 21.29 -5.93 26.97
N LYS A 253 22.10 -6.37 25.99
CA LYS A 253 21.71 -6.57 24.59
C LYS A 253 21.26 -5.28 23.87
N LEU A 254 21.67 -4.12 24.37
CA LEU A 254 21.54 -2.83 23.72
C LEU A 254 22.79 -2.53 22.88
N THR A 255 22.64 -1.61 21.92
CA THR A 255 23.80 -1.12 21.18
C THR A 255 24.69 -0.22 22.07
N VAL A 256 25.97 -0.16 21.75
CA VAL A 256 26.93 0.72 22.48
C VAL A 256 26.47 2.18 22.45
N GLU A 257 25.87 2.60 21.33
CA GLU A 257 25.38 3.96 21.15
C GLU A 257 24.15 4.25 22.04
N GLU A 258 23.22 3.30 22.18
CA GLU A 258 22.09 3.42 23.11
C GLU A 258 22.56 3.52 24.55
N VAL A 259 23.49 2.68 24.95
CA VAL A 259 24.04 2.70 26.33
C VAL A 259 24.80 4.01 26.60
N ARG A 260 25.52 4.55 25.61
CA ARG A 260 26.20 5.87 25.73
C ARG A 260 25.19 6.99 25.98
N ARG A 261 24.08 7.02 25.20
CA ARG A 261 23.00 8.00 25.42
C ARG A 261 22.35 7.87 26.80
N LEU A 262 22.21 6.65 27.31
CA LEU A 262 21.67 6.42 28.66
C LEU A 262 22.67 6.93 29.74
N ALA A 263 23.98 6.75 29.56
CA ALA A 263 24.99 7.25 30.45
C ALA A 263 25.02 8.79 30.49
N GLU A 264 24.94 9.46 29.35
CA GLU A 264 24.87 10.92 29.22
C GLU A 264 23.67 11.54 29.95
N LYS A 265 22.48 10.95 29.78
CA LYS A 265 21.26 11.41 30.46
C LYS A 265 21.28 11.26 31.99
N ARG A 266 22.20 10.48 32.52
CA ARG A 266 22.34 10.26 33.96
C ARG A 266 23.28 11.29 34.63
N THR A 267 24.11 11.96 33.84
CA THR A 267 25.09 12.97 34.32
C THR A 267 24.52 14.39 34.28
N THR A 268 23.31 14.58 33.76
CA THR A 268 22.55 15.84 33.76
C THR A 268 21.45 15.77 34.81
#